data_f8e0b0e78ace14ea8101f95d8f7afa46
#
_entry.id   f8e0b0e78ace14ea8101f95d8f7afa46
#
_cell.length_a   1.000
_cell.length_b   1.000
_cell.length_c   1.000
_cell.angle_alpha   90.00
_cell.angle_beta   90.00
_cell.angle_gamma   90.00
#
_symmetry.space_group_name_H-M   'P 1'
#
loop_
_entity.id
_entity.type
_entity.pdbx_description
1 polymer ?
#
loop_
_entity_poly.entity_id
_entity_poly.type
_entity_poly.pdbx_seq_one_letter_code
_entity_poly.pdbx_strand_id
1 'polypeptide(L)'
;VRVYVPATGAVETNQVTDPYSVGLTVNSTRSVAVNMDNPSIAPSVWKNTKAPVIDDDAERSIYELHVRDFSAADKSVPEYMRGTYMAFTQYQSNGMRHLAELSRAGMNTVHLLPTFDIATIPEKRADQKTPAIPEGAGPASEEQQAAVAAVADEDAYNWGYDPLHWMAPEGSYATASHQNGGARVREFRSMVGGLH
;
A
#
# COMPACT_ATOMS: atom_id res chain seq x y z
N VAL A 1 -1.46 24.44 12.53
CA VAL A 1 -2.85 24.90 12.33
C VAL A 1 -3.50 25.18 13.68
N ARG A 2 -4.45 26.12 13.72
CA ARG A 2 -5.29 26.39 14.89
C ARG A 2 -6.66 25.77 14.64
N VAL A 3 -7.08 24.88 15.53
CA VAL A 3 -8.36 24.17 15.40
C VAL A 3 -9.09 24.17 16.74
N TYR A 4 -10.41 24.22 16.71
CA TYR A 4 -11.23 23.96 17.90
C TYR A 4 -11.26 22.45 18.15
N VAL A 5 -10.88 22.04 19.35
CA VAL A 5 -10.84 20.63 19.76
C VAL A 5 -12.03 20.35 20.69
N PRO A 6 -13.10 19.68 20.23
CA PRO A 6 -14.30 19.44 21.04
C PRO A 6 -14.02 18.70 22.34
N ALA A 7 -13.07 17.79 22.36
CA ALA A 7 -12.69 17.02 23.54
C ALA A 7 -12.13 17.88 24.69
N THR A 8 -11.45 18.99 24.36
CA THR A 8 -10.87 19.93 25.35
C THR A 8 -11.69 21.20 25.48
N GLY A 9 -12.66 21.45 24.60
CA GLY A 9 -13.45 22.66 24.54
C GLY A 9 -12.66 23.93 24.22
N ALA A 10 -11.46 23.82 23.66
CA ALA A 10 -10.52 24.90 23.41
C ALA A 10 -10.06 24.99 21.97
N VAL A 11 -9.54 26.17 21.58
CA VAL A 11 -8.79 26.33 20.33
C VAL A 11 -7.33 26.02 20.60
N GLU A 12 -6.82 24.97 19.98
CA GLU A 12 -5.45 24.50 20.14
C GLU A 12 -4.61 24.78 18.88
N THR A 13 -3.30 24.85 19.05
CA THR A 13 -2.35 24.98 17.93
C THR A 13 -1.65 23.66 17.75
N ASN A 14 -1.96 22.96 16.65
CA ASN A 14 -1.37 21.69 16.30
C ASN A 14 -0.34 21.86 15.20
N GLN A 15 0.82 21.21 15.36
CA GLN A 15 1.75 20.98 14.25
C GLN A 15 1.23 19.82 13.42
N VAL A 16 1.16 20.02 12.12
CA VAL A 16 0.68 19.02 11.17
C VAL A 16 1.61 18.98 9.97
N THR A 17 1.65 17.84 9.29
CA THR A 17 2.26 17.70 7.97
C THR A 17 1.43 18.45 6.92
N ASP A 18 2.05 18.77 5.79
CA ASP A 18 1.34 19.40 4.68
C ASP A 18 0.36 18.41 4.04
N PRO A 19 -0.94 18.71 3.95
CA PRO A 19 -1.94 17.82 3.35
C PRO A 19 -1.70 17.57 1.85
N TYR A 20 -0.93 18.42 1.18
CA TYR A 20 -0.53 18.24 -0.23
C TYR A 20 0.83 17.56 -0.40
N SER A 21 1.37 16.95 0.66
CA SER A 21 2.62 16.19 0.58
C SER A 21 2.53 15.07 -0.44
N VAL A 22 3.54 14.98 -1.31
CA VAL A 22 3.76 13.86 -2.24
C VAL A 22 4.82 12.89 -1.72
N GLY A 23 5.49 13.23 -0.64
CA GLY A 23 6.47 12.41 0.06
C GLY A 23 6.42 12.66 1.56
N LEU A 24 6.60 11.60 2.32
CA LEU A 24 6.52 11.61 3.77
C LEU A 24 7.68 10.82 4.37
N THR A 25 8.03 11.08 5.61
CA THR A 25 8.86 10.17 6.40
C THR A 25 8.02 9.01 6.93
N VAL A 26 8.66 7.96 7.39
CA VAL A 26 8.02 6.81 8.04
C VAL A 26 7.02 7.27 9.11
N ASN A 27 5.87 6.62 9.17
CA ASN A 27 4.72 6.95 10.02
C ASN A 27 4.24 8.41 9.82
N SER A 28 4.46 8.96 8.65
CA SER A 28 3.96 10.27 8.21
C SER A 28 4.26 11.43 9.15
N THR A 29 5.36 11.31 9.91
CA THR A 29 5.73 12.29 10.95
C THR A 29 6.21 13.62 10.40
N ARG A 30 6.66 13.67 9.12
CA ARG A 30 7.13 14.88 8.44
C ARG A 30 6.84 14.83 6.95
N SER A 31 6.48 15.97 6.38
CA SER A 31 6.48 16.17 4.94
C SER A 31 7.90 16.19 4.39
N VAL A 32 8.10 15.58 3.23
CA VAL A 32 9.37 15.57 2.50
C VAL A 32 9.17 16.20 1.13
N ALA A 33 9.95 17.23 0.83
CA ALA A 33 9.96 17.81 -0.51
C ALA A 33 10.54 16.80 -1.51
N VAL A 34 9.77 16.42 -2.51
CA VAL A 34 10.16 15.47 -3.55
C VAL A 34 10.07 16.15 -4.91
N ASN A 35 11.18 16.19 -5.64
CA ASN A 35 11.14 16.59 -7.05
C ASN A 35 10.63 15.40 -7.88
N MET A 36 9.37 15.46 -8.33
CA MET A 36 8.71 14.38 -9.08
C MET A 36 9.32 14.14 -10.46
N ASP A 37 10.06 15.12 -11.01
CA ASP A 37 10.78 15.02 -12.28
C ASP A 37 12.19 14.44 -12.12
N ASN A 38 12.62 14.18 -10.88
CA ASN A 38 13.94 13.61 -10.64
C ASN A 38 14.05 12.20 -11.26
N PRO A 39 15.01 11.97 -12.18
CA PRO A 39 15.17 10.66 -12.82
C PRO A 39 15.41 9.49 -11.86
N SER A 40 15.94 9.76 -10.66
CA SER A 40 16.23 8.72 -9.67
C SER A 40 14.98 8.06 -9.09
N ILE A 41 13.83 8.75 -9.11
CA ILE A 41 12.54 8.22 -8.65
C ILE A 41 11.62 7.77 -9.80
N ALA A 42 12.15 7.71 -11.01
CA ALA A 42 11.44 7.22 -12.19
C ALA A 42 12.15 5.97 -12.73
N PRO A 43 11.82 4.77 -12.25
CA PRO A 43 12.44 3.52 -12.68
C PRO A 43 12.23 3.27 -14.18
N SER A 44 13.11 2.48 -14.80
CA SER A 44 13.05 2.23 -16.25
C SER A 44 11.72 1.59 -16.66
N VAL A 45 11.17 0.70 -15.84
CA VAL A 45 9.87 0.08 -16.09
C VAL A 45 8.75 1.12 -16.20
N TRP A 46 8.75 2.13 -15.32
CA TRP A 46 7.80 3.25 -15.41
C TRP A 46 8.00 4.11 -16.67
N LYS A 47 9.26 4.42 -17.01
CA LYS A 47 9.57 5.30 -18.16
C LYS A 47 9.26 4.64 -19.50
N ASN A 48 9.50 3.33 -19.60
CA ASN A 48 9.48 2.60 -20.86
C ASN A 48 8.15 1.88 -21.13
N THR A 49 7.28 1.80 -20.12
CA THR A 49 5.98 1.15 -20.25
C THR A 49 4.89 2.21 -20.41
N LYS A 50 4.14 2.11 -21.52
CA LYS A 50 2.98 2.96 -21.74
C LYS A 50 1.76 2.33 -21.10
N ALA A 51 0.90 3.16 -20.50
CA ALA A 51 -0.39 2.70 -20.05
C ALA A 51 -1.19 2.14 -21.24
N PRO A 52 -1.79 0.95 -21.11
CA PRO A 52 -2.71 0.44 -22.12
C PRO A 52 -3.88 1.38 -22.32
N VAL A 53 -4.37 1.45 -23.55
CA VAL A 53 -5.56 2.24 -23.89
C VAL A 53 -6.75 1.27 -23.98
N ILE A 54 -7.85 1.67 -23.35
CA ILE A 54 -9.15 0.98 -23.46
C ILE A 54 -10.07 2.00 -24.11
N ASP A 55 -10.57 1.69 -25.30
CA ASP A 55 -11.31 2.63 -26.14
C ASP A 55 -12.75 2.87 -25.62
N ASP A 56 -13.35 1.88 -24.96
CA ASP A 56 -14.70 1.99 -24.39
C ASP A 56 -14.67 1.49 -22.93
N ASP A 57 -15.22 2.28 -22.01
CA ASP A 57 -15.33 1.90 -20.60
C ASP A 57 -16.19 0.66 -20.38
N ALA A 58 -17.12 0.34 -21.28
CA ALA A 58 -17.90 -0.89 -21.24
C ALA A 58 -17.06 -2.15 -21.50
N GLU A 59 -15.88 -2.01 -22.07
CA GLU A 59 -14.94 -3.12 -22.29
C GLU A 59 -14.05 -3.42 -21.09
N ARG A 60 -14.19 -2.65 -19.99
CA ARG A 60 -13.39 -2.89 -18.77
C ARG A 60 -13.81 -4.18 -18.07
N SER A 61 -12.85 -5.08 -17.93
CA SER A 61 -12.93 -6.25 -17.08
C SER A 61 -11.97 -6.06 -15.91
N ILE A 62 -12.51 -5.97 -14.68
CA ILE A 62 -11.81 -5.45 -13.52
C ILE A 62 -11.47 -6.57 -12.55
N TYR A 63 -10.21 -6.61 -12.10
CA TYR A 63 -9.74 -7.41 -10.98
C TYR A 63 -9.32 -6.48 -9.84
N GLU A 64 -10.03 -6.55 -8.72
CA GLU A 64 -9.71 -5.77 -7.53
C GLU A 64 -8.73 -6.55 -6.64
N LEU A 65 -7.72 -5.85 -6.10
CA LEU A 65 -6.77 -6.43 -5.17
C LEU A 65 -6.26 -5.43 -4.14
N HIS A 66 -5.83 -5.96 -2.99
CA HIS A 66 -5.14 -5.23 -1.94
C HIS A 66 -3.62 -5.42 -2.10
N VAL A 67 -2.86 -4.32 -2.11
CA VAL A 67 -1.40 -4.34 -2.40
C VAL A 67 -0.64 -5.29 -1.48
N ARG A 68 -0.89 -5.21 -0.16
CA ARG A 68 -0.24 -6.08 0.83
C ARG A 68 -0.65 -7.54 0.63
N ASP A 69 -1.94 -7.80 0.59
CA ASP A 69 -2.47 -9.17 0.65
C ASP A 69 -2.20 -9.95 -0.63
N PHE A 70 -2.03 -9.26 -1.75
CA PHE A 70 -1.65 -9.86 -3.03
C PHE A 70 -0.42 -10.78 -2.92
N SER A 71 0.53 -10.43 -2.07
CA SER A 71 1.79 -11.17 -1.98
C SER A 71 2.25 -11.51 -0.57
N ALA A 72 1.54 -11.11 0.48
CA ALA A 72 1.96 -11.30 1.88
C ALA A 72 2.26 -12.77 2.21
N ALA A 73 1.48 -13.70 1.66
CA ALA A 73 1.64 -15.14 1.84
C ALA A 73 2.35 -15.85 0.68
N ASP A 74 2.69 -15.14 -0.40
CA ASP A 74 3.31 -15.75 -1.60
C ASP A 74 4.80 -16.04 -1.39
N LYS A 75 5.12 -17.30 -1.14
CA LYS A 75 6.49 -17.76 -0.92
C LYS A 75 7.37 -17.71 -2.18
N SER A 76 6.81 -17.51 -3.36
CA SER A 76 7.56 -17.29 -4.60
C SER A 76 8.11 -15.86 -4.73
N VAL A 77 7.63 -14.93 -3.88
CA VAL A 77 8.17 -13.59 -3.73
C VAL A 77 9.25 -13.59 -2.64
N PRO A 78 10.43 -12.93 -2.84
CA PRO A 78 11.41 -12.74 -1.79
C PRO A 78 10.80 -12.12 -0.53
N GLU A 79 11.16 -12.63 0.66
CA GLU A 79 10.50 -12.29 1.91
C GLU A 79 10.44 -10.78 2.18
N TYR A 80 11.52 -10.05 1.91
CA TYR A 80 11.59 -8.60 2.12
C TYR A 80 10.72 -7.77 1.15
N MET A 81 10.22 -8.40 0.06
CA MET A 81 9.32 -7.79 -0.92
C MET A 81 7.85 -8.21 -0.73
N ARG A 82 7.56 -9.23 0.09
CA ARG A 82 6.18 -9.68 0.32
C ARG A 82 5.36 -8.56 0.95
N GLY A 83 4.14 -8.36 0.45
CA GLY A 83 3.25 -7.32 0.92
C GLY A 83 3.67 -5.90 0.52
N THR A 84 4.59 -5.73 -0.43
CA THR A 84 5.07 -4.43 -0.87
C THR A 84 4.83 -4.16 -2.35
N TYR A 85 4.97 -2.90 -2.78
CA TYR A 85 4.97 -2.50 -4.18
C TYR A 85 5.94 -3.31 -5.05
N MET A 86 7.07 -3.71 -4.47
CA MET A 86 8.12 -4.44 -5.20
C MET A 86 7.75 -5.89 -5.53
N ALA A 87 6.73 -6.46 -4.88
CA ALA A 87 6.20 -7.76 -5.25
C ALA A 87 5.68 -7.79 -6.70
N PHE A 88 5.12 -6.68 -7.17
CA PHE A 88 4.59 -6.54 -8.54
C PHE A 88 5.69 -6.46 -9.61
N THR A 89 6.95 -6.39 -9.23
CA THR A 89 8.10 -6.49 -10.14
C THR A 89 8.64 -7.91 -10.25
N GLN A 90 8.09 -8.84 -9.49
CA GLN A 90 8.50 -10.25 -9.45
C GLN A 90 7.68 -11.07 -10.45
N TYR A 91 7.90 -10.86 -11.75
CA TYR A 91 7.09 -11.42 -12.85
C TYR A 91 6.94 -12.94 -12.85
N GLN A 92 7.85 -13.65 -12.18
CA GLN A 92 7.80 -15.11 -12.04
C GLN A 92 7.10 -15.57 -10.75
N SER A 93 6.63 -14.65 -9.90
CA SER A 93 5.85 -14.99 -8.71
C SER A 93 4.49 -15.58 -9.09
N ASN A 94 3.90 -16.33 -8.16
CA ASN A 94 2.58 -16.94 -8.39
C ASN A 94 1.53 -15.87 -8.67
N GLY A 95 1.51 -14.78 -7.89
CA GLY A 95 0.57 -13.68 -8.08
C GLY A 95 0.71 -13.02 -9.45
N MET A 96 1.93 -12.64 -9.87
CA MET A 96 2.14 -11.97 -11.15
C MET A 96 1.86 -12.89 -12.35
N ARG A 97 2.17 -14.20 -12.26
CA ARG A 97 1.77 -15.15 -13.29
C ARG A 97 0.26 -15.27 -13.40
N HIS A 98 -0.44 -15.30 -12.26
CA HIS A 98 -1.90 -15.30 -12.22
C HIS A 98 -2.49 -14.05 -12.92
N LEU A 99 -2.00 -12.85 -12.61
CA LEU A 99 -2.45 -11.63 -13.30
C LEU A 99 -2.16 -11.69 -14.81
N ALA A 100 -1.00 -12.20 -15.21
CA ALA A 100 -0.69 -12.36 -16.63
C ALA A 100 -1.60 -13.39 -17.34
N GLU A 101 -2.05 -14.43 -16.66
CA GLU A 101 -3.04 -15.39 -17.18
C GLU A 101 -4.43 -14.75 -17.31
N LEU A 102 -4.87 -13.99 -16.32
CA LEU A 102 -6.11 -13.24 -16.36
C LEU A 102 -6.10 -12.21 -17.52
N SER A 103 -4.99 -11.51 -17.71
CA SER A 103 -4.83 -10.56 -18.82
C SER A 103 -4.96 -11.26 -20.16
N ARG A 104 -4.31 -12.43 -20.35
CA ARG A 104 -4.46 -13.23 -21.60
C ARG A 104 -5.89 -13.73 -21.80
N ALA A 105 -6.65 -13.92 -20.72
CA ALA A 105 -8.06 -14.32 -20.78
C ALA A 105 -9.02 -13.13 -21.03
N GLY A 106 -8.50 -11.91 -21.15
CA GLY A 106 -9.29 -10.72 -21.47
C GLY A 106 -9.53 -9.74 -20.32
N MET A 107 -9.03 -10.03 -19.11
CA MET A 107 -9.09 -9.06 -18.02
C MET A 107 -8.04 -7.96 -18.27
N ASN A 108 -8.47 -6.71 -18.26
CA ASN A 108 -7.66 -5.59 -18.75
C ASN A 108 -7.48 -4.45 -17.74
N THR A 109 -8.05 -4.58 -16.54
CA THR A 109 -7.98 -3.52 -15.54
C THR A 109 -7.73 -4.11 -14.16
N VAL A 110 -6.70 -3.60 -13.47
CA VAL A 110 -6.49 -3.85 -12.03
C VAL A 110 -7.00 -2.64 -11.26
N HIS A 111 -7.91 -2.89 -10.32
CA HIS A 111 -8.40 -1.91 -9.36
C HIS A 111 -7.71 -2.14 -8.02
N LEU A 112 -6.87 -1.21 -7.62
CA LEU A 112 -6.17 -1.31 -6.33
C LEU A 112 -7.07 -0.77 -5.22
N LEU A 113 -7.19 -1.50 -4.10
CA LEU A 113 -7.63 -0.89 -2.86
C LEU A 113 -6.70 0.28 -2.52
N PRO A 114 -7.10 1.21 -1.61
CA PRO A 114 -6.37 2.45 -1.41
C PRO A 114 -4.86 2.27 -1.25
N THR A 115 -4.10 3.13 -1.94
CA THR A 115 -2.63 3.13 -1.96
C THR A 115 -2.04 4.47 -1.50
N PHE A 116 -2.90 5.41 -1.11
CA PHE A 116 -2.48 6.65 -0.46
C PHE A 116 -2.03 6.37 0.98
N ASP A 117 -1.43 7.36 1.62
CA ASP A 117 -0.95 7.30 3.00
C ASP A 117 -2.12 7.08 3.99
N ILE A 118 -2.08 5.97 4.73
CA ILE A 118 -3.13 5.47 5.62
C ILE A 118 -2.82 5.90 7.06
N ALA A 119 -3.83 6.40 7.79
CA ALA A 119 -3.65 7.00 9.12
C ALA A 119 -3.28 6.01 10.21
N THR A 120 -3.78 4.78 10.14
CA THR A 120 -3.84 3.85 11.30
C THR A 120 -2.95 2.61 11.12
N ILE A 121 -2.06 2.58 10.14
CA ILE A 121 -1.09 1.49 9.98
C ILE A 121 0.29 1.90 10.53
N PRO A 122 0.92 1.09 11.40
CA PRO A 122 2.34 1.20 11.68
C PRO A 122 3.13 0.88 10.40
N GLU A 123 3.79 1.88 9.78
CA GLU A 123 4.47 1.65 8.50
C GLU A 123 5.69 0.72 8.63
N LYS A 124 6.40 0.75 9.77
CA LYS A 124 7.54 -0.13 9.97
C LYS A 124 7.09 -1.56 10.26
N ARG A 125 7.53 -2.50 9.45
CA ARG A 125 7.23 -3.92 9.63
C ARG A 125 7.62 -4.45 11.03
N ALA A 126 8.69 -3.93 11.63
CA ALA A 126 9.12 -4.33 12.97
C ALA A 126 8.16 -3.88 14.07
N ASP A 127 7.35 -2.85 13.81
CA ASP A 127 6.38 -2.31 14.76
C ASP A 127 4.99 -2.96 14.59
N GLN A 128 4.80 -3.75 13.51
CA GLN A 128 3.53 -4.43 13.21
C GLN A 128 3.41 -5.72 14.01
N LYS A 129 2.29 -5.89 14.70
CA LYS A 129 1.94 -7.12 15.39
C LYS A 129 1.29 -8.14 14.44
N THR A 130 1.54 -9.40 14.72
CA THR A 130 0.87 -10.52 14.04
C THR A 130 -0.05 -11.21 15.05
N PRO A 131 -1.34 -11.44 14.74
CA PRO A 131 -2.23 -12.14 15.65
C PRO A 131 -1.76 -13.57 15.86
N ALA A 132 -1.79 -14.01 17.13
CA ALA A 132 -1.55 -15.40 17.49
C ALA A 132 -2.83 -16.21 17.30
N ILE A 133 -3.01 -16.78 16.11
CA ILE A 133 -4.21 -17.57 15.78
C ILE A 133 -4.18 -18.90 16.53
N PRO A 134 -5.22 -19.23 17.32
CA PRO A 134 -5.28 -20.49 18.06
C PRO A 134 -5.28 -21.71 17.12
N GLU A 135 -4.45 -22.71 17.43
CA GLU A 135 -4.48 -23.98 16.72
C GLU A 135 -5.74 -24.78 17.09
N GLY A 136 -6.36 -25.39 16.09
CA GLY A 136 -7.52 -26.29 16.29
C GLY A 136 -8.86 -25.58 16.51
N ALA A 137 -8.91 -24.26 16.44
CA ALA A 137 -10.17 -23.52 16.44
C ALA A 137 -11.04 -23.93 15.25
N GLY A 138 -12.28 -24.35 15.50
CA GLY A 138 -13.21 -24.74 14.44
C GLY A 138 -13.67 -23.52 13.60
N PRO A 139 -14.24 -23.76 12.39
CA PRO A 139 -14.63 -22.66 11.51
C PRO A 139 -15.76 -21.77 12.06
N ALA A 140 -16.50 -22.25 13.08
CA ALA A 140 -17.54 -21.49 13.76
C ALA A 140 -17.05 -20.90 15.12
N SER A 141 -15.75 -21.02 15.44
CA SER A 141 -15.20 -20.47 16.69
C SER A 141 -14.95 -18.97 16.55
N GLU A 142 -15.21 -18.21 17.61
CA GLU A 142 -14.89 -16.77 17.69
C GLU A 142 -13.43 -16.49 18.07
N GLU A 143 -12.67 -17.53 18.47
CA GLU A 143 -11.30 -17.40 18.99
C GLU A 143 -10.34 -16.76 17.97
N GLN A 144 -10.49 -17.08 16.67
CA GLN A 144 -9.66 -16.49 15.61
C GLN A 144 -9.94 -14.99 15.46
N GLN A 145 -11.21 -14.59 15.46
CA GLN A 145 -11.61 -13.20 15.37
C GLN A 145 -11.16 -12.41 16.60
N ALA A 146 -11.30 -12.99 17.79
CA ALA A 146 -10.84 -12.37 19.03
C ALA A 146 -9.31 -12.15 19.04
N ALA A 147 -8.53 -13.11 18.52
CA ALA A 147 -7.08 -12.99 18.41
C ALA A 147 -6.68 -11.88 17.44
N VAL A 148 -7.38 -11.73 16.30
CA VAL A 148 -7.16 -10.63 15.35
C VAL A 148 -7.56 -9.30 15.98
N ALA A 149 -8.74 -9.21 16.58
CA ALA A 149 -9.23 -7.99 17.21
C ALA A 149 -8.30 -7.46 18.32
N ALA A 150 -7.61 -8.36 19.03
CA ALA A 150 -6.68 -7.99 20.11
C ALA A 150 -5.45 -7.20 19.63
N VAL A 151 -5.12 -7.23 18.34
CA VAL A 151 -3.96 -6.53 17.75
C VAL A 151 -4.34 -5.63 16.57
N ALA A 152 -5.62 -5.43 16.30
CA ALA A 152 -6.11 -4.75 15.10
C ALA A 152 -5.58 -3.31 14.94
N ASP A 153 -5.30 -2.60 16.04
CA ASP A 153 -4.74 -1.24 16.01
C ASP A 153 -3.21 -1.23 15.80
N GLU A 154 -2.57 -2.40 15.82
CA GLU A 154 -1.11 -2.52 15.75
C GLU A 154 -0.64 -3.55 14.68
N ASP A 155 -1.57 -4.17 13.96
CA ASP A 155 -1.23 -5.11 12.90
C ASP A 155 -0.92 -4.41 11.57
N ALA A 156 -0.62 -5.20 10.55
CA ALA A 156 -0.31 -4.68 9.22
C ALA A 156 -1.52 -4.60 8.30
N TYR A 157 -2.72 -4.98 8.76
CA TYR A 157 -3.89 -5.04 7.93
C TYR A 157 -4.78 -3.81 8.09
N ASN A 158 -5.10 -3.17 6.98
CA ASN A 158 -6.10 -2.14 6.88
C ASN A 158 -6.66 -2.13 5.45
N TRP A 159 -7.95 -1.91 5.30
CA TRP A 159 -8.58 -1.74 3.99
C TRP A 159 -8.09 -0.47 3.27
N GLY A 160 -7.56 0.50 4.02
CA GLY A 160 -6.97 1.74 3.49
C GLY A 160 -7.95 2.90 3.36
N TYR A 161 -9.17 2.79 3.86
CA TYR A 161 -10.19 3.84 3.71
C TYR A 161 -10.16 4.92 4.82
N ASP A 162 -9.02 5.10 5.46
CA ASP A 162 -8.74 6.15 6.44
C ASP A 162 -7.53 7.01 6.01
N PRO A 163 -7.70 7.85 4.97
CA PRO A 163 -6.61 8.62 4.38
C PRO A 163 -6.06 9.68 5.33
N LEU A 164 -4.72 9.73 5.44
CA LEU A 164 -4.00 10.83 6.09
C LEU A 164 -3.47 11.82 5.06
N HIS A 165 -2.84 11.34 3.98
CA HIS A 165 -2.36 12.17 2.87
C HIS A 165 -2.74 11.53 1.52
N TRP A 166 -3.61 12.18 0.78
CA TRP A 166 -4.14 11.66 -0.48
C TRP A 166 -3.13 11.52 -1.62
N MET A 167 -2.07 12.34 -1.61
CA MET A 167 -1.12 12.44 -2.72
C MET A 167 0.19 11.70 -2.49
N ALA A 168 0.39 11.13 -1.30
CA ALA A 168 1.58 10.35 -0.98
C ALA A 168 1.24 8.85 -1.02
N PRO A 169 2.10 8.00 -1.60
CA PRO A 169 1.94 6.56 -1.53
C PRO A 169 2.08 6.03 -0.10
N GLU A 170 1.33 4.99 0.25
CA GLU A 170 1.39 4.33 1.56
C GLU A 170 2.80 3.78 1.86
N GLY A 171 3.31 4.08 3.05
CA GLY A 171 4.67 3.72 3.46
C GLY A 171 4.82 2.27 3.90
N SER A 172 3.78 1.65 4.46
CA SER A 172 3.81 0.22 4.84
C SER A 172 3.92 -0.72 3.64
N TYR A 173 3.51 -0.25 2.45
CA TYR A 173 3.65 -0.98 1.19
C TYR A 173 5.01 -0.78 0.51
N ALA A 174 5.87 0.09 1.02
CA ALA A 174 7.25 0.18 0.57
C ALA A 174 8.15 -0.82 1.31
N THR A 175 9.25 -1.24 0.67
CA THR A 175 10.26 -2.06 1.36
C THR A 175 10.91 -1.27 2.51
N ALA A 176 11.37 -1.96 3.55
CA ALA A 176 11.82 -1.34 4.80
C ALA A 176 12.91 -0.25 4.61
N SER A 177 13.74 -0.36 3.57
CA SER A 177 14.79 0.63 3.26
C SER A 177 14.29 1.82 2.42
N HIS A 178 13.04 1.79 1.91
CA HIS A 178 12.52 2.75 0.94
C HIS A 178 11.23 3.46 1.39
N GLN A 179 10.95 3.46 2.68
CA GLN A 179 9.72 4.04 3.23
C GLN A 179 9.72 5.58 3.29
N ASN A 180 10.86 6.24 3.05
CA ASN A 180 10.98 7.70 3.18
C ASN A 180 10.98 8.43 1.84
N GLY A 181 10.23 9.53 1.76
CA GLY A 181 10.28 10.52 0.70
C GLY A 181 10.10 9.94 -0.72
N GLY A 182 10.98 10.32 -1.64
CA GLY A 182 10.94 9.87 -3.03
C GLY A 182 11.19 8.38 -3.23
N ALA A 183 11.76 7.67 -2.24
CA ALA A 183 12.02 6.25 -2.36
C ALA A 183 10.71 5.43 -2.40
N ARG A 184 9.71 5.76 -1.54
CA ARG A 184 8.38 5.12 -1.63
C ARG A 184 7.68 5.43 -2.95
N VAL A 185 7.81 6.66 -3.45
CA VAL A 185 7.27 7.06 -4.76
C VAL A 185 7.89 6.23 -5.89
N ARG A 186 9.21 5.99 -5.83
CA ARG A 186 9.90 5.17 -6.81
C ARG A 186 9.37 3.73 -6.83
N GLU A 187 9.15 3.12 -5.66
CA GLU A 187 8.61 1.76 -5.58
C GLU A 187 7.16 1.69 -6.05
N PHE A 188 6.32 2.67 -5.70
CA PHE A 188 4.97 2.79 -6.25
C PHE A 188 4.98 2.84 -7.79
N ARG A 189 5.86 3.68 -8.37
CA ARG A 189 6.03 3.74 -9.84
C ARG A 189 6.53 2.43 -10.42
N SER A 190 7.36 1.68 -9.68
CA SER A 190 7.80 0.33 -10.11
C SER A 190 6.63 -0.65 -10.17
N MET A 191 5.73 -0.62 -9.19
CA MET A 191 4.50 -1.42 -9.19
C MET A 191 3.63 -1.10 -10.40
N VAL A 192 3.34 0.19 -10.62
CA VAL A 192 2.48 0.61 -11.75
C VAL A 192 3.07 0.18 -13.09
N GLY A 193 4.38 0.41 -13.29
CA GLY A 193 5.05 -0.05 -14.51
C GLY A 193 5.11 -1.57 -14.64
N GLY A 194 5.12 -2.30 -13.54
CA GLY A 194 5.09 -3.76 -13.53
C GLY A 194 3.72 -4.35 -13.88
N LEU A 195 2.65 -3.62 -13.56
CA LEU A 195 1.27 -4.00 -13.89
C LEU A 195 0.92 -3.72 -15.35
N HIS A 196 1.49 -2.67 -15.96
CA HIS A 196 1.30 -2.34 -17.37
C HIS A 196 2.10 -3.29 -18.28
#